data_966dbce56bbd64e7a795d5c4c6c466b0
#
_entry.id   966dbce56bbd64e7a795d5c4c6c466b0
#
_cell.length_a   1.000
_cell.length_b   1.000
_cell.length_c   1.000
_cell.angle_alpha   90.00
_cell.angle_beta   90.00
_cell.angle_gamma   90.00
#
_symmetry.space_group_name_H-M   'P 1'
#
loop_
_entity.id
_entity.type
_entity.pdbx_description
1 polymer ?
#
loop_
_entity_poly.entity_id
_entity_poly.type
_entity_poly.pdbx_seq_one_letter_code
_entity_poly.pdbx_strand_id
1 'polypeptide(L)'
;MRYYDIQIFTPPDKDGNPGKLFKQYSSLKNGVFNPGNLMIEFDIQRFGESTPKGQSCITIWGIGPKDMQQARQNMFGMTIKMWVGMSKGLPLAKPAQQGLVLEGTVWQVLGNWQGTELRTDLIVTAGAVSAVNPAPLAPINLTLPWNKGIKLSVALTQCFQNMGGDYRYSISI
;
A
#
# COMPACT_ATOMS: atom_id res chain seq x y z
N MET A 1 2.71 15.65 -18.21
CA MET A 1 2.51 14.20 -18.23
C MET A 1 2.14 13.74 -16.84
N ARG A 2 1.16 12.86 -16.72
CA ARG A 2 0.81 12.25 -15.44
C ARG A 2 1.90 11.26 -15.02
N TYR A 3 2.30 11.33 -13.79
CA TYR A 3 3.29 10.44 -13.19
C TYR A 3 2.58 9.46 -12.27
N TYR A 4 2.97 8.21 -12.36
CA TYR A 4 2.68 7.20 -11.36
C TYR A 4 3.88 6.25 -11.21
N ASP A 5 4.03 5.71 -10.02
CA ASP A 5 4.95 4.63 -9.69
C ASP A 5 4.31 3.74 -8.62
N ILE A 6 4.05 2.51 -8.99
CA ILE A 6 3.46 1.49 -8.12
C ILE A 6 4.50 0.43 -7.88
N GLN A 7 4.86 0.24 -6.63
CA GLN A 7 5.84 -0.75 -6.19
C GLN A 7 5.18 -1.76 -5.26
N ILE A 8 5.36 -3.04 -5.57
CA ILE A 8 4.82 -4.15 -4.79
C ILE A 8 6.00 -4.93 -4.23
N PHE A 9 6.00 -5.12 -2.92
CA PHE A 9 7.08 -5.75 -2.17
C PHE A 9 6.60 -7.06 -1.55
N THR A 10 7.46 -8.06 -1.52
CA THR A 10 7.20 -9.27 -0.73
C THR A 10 7.03 -8.91 0.74
N PRO A 11 6.32 -9.71 1.53
CA PRO A 11 6.30 -9.52 2.97
C PRO A 11 7.73 -9.49 3.55
N PRO A 12 7.93 -8.82 4.71
CA PRO A 12 9.17 -8.91 5.45
C PRO A 12 9.54 -10.36 5.73
N ASP A 13 10.82 -10.66 5.82
CA ASP A 13 11.25 -11.99 6.22
C ASP A 13 11.05 -12.22 7.74
N LYS A 14 11.32 -13.46 8.19
CA LYS A 14 11.17 -13.84 9.61
C LYS A 14 12.11 -13.07 10.54
N ASP A 15 13.17 -12.49 10.01
CA ASP A 15 14.17 -11.72 10.74
C ASP A 15 13.82 -10.21 10.75
N GLY A 16 12.68 -9.82 10.19
CA GLY A 16 12.20 -8.45 10.14
C GLY A 16 12.88 -7.58 9.05
N ASN A 17 13.64 -8.18 8.13
CA ASN A 17 14.20 -7.43 7.03
C ASN A 17 13.10 -6.99 6.06
N PRO A 18 13.20 -5.80 5.46
CA PRO A 18 12.20 -5.29 4.54
C PRO A 18 12.05 -6.22 3.32
N GLY A 19 10.82 -6.37 2.87
CA GLY A 19 10.52 -7.17 1.69
C GLY A 19 11.25 -6.69 0.44
N LYS A 20 11.50 -7.61 -0.48
CA LYS A 20 12.14 -7.31 -1.77
C LYS A 20 11.10 -6.81 -2.77
N LEU A 21 11.51 -5.93 -3.68
CA LEU A 21 10.68 -5.48 -4.78
C LEU A 21 10.28 -6.69 -5.65
N PHE A 22 8.99 -6.98 -5.71
CA PHE A 22 8.43 -8.08 -6.50
C PHE A 22 8.02 -7.61 -7.90
N LYS A 23 7.29 -6.48 -7.98
CA LYS A 23 6.81 -5.92 -9.24
C LYS A 23 6.75 -4.40 -9.16
N GLN A 24 7.01 -3.74 -10.28
CA GLN A 24 6.89 -2.30 -10.41
C GLN A 24 6.14 -1.94 -11.69
N TYR A 25 5.20 -1.02 -11.58
CA TYR A 25 4.52 -0.40 -12.71
C TYR A 25 4.78 1.11 -12.63
N SER A 26 5.44 1.67 -13.64
CA SER A 26 5.81 3.07 -13.62
C SER A 26 5.59 3.73 -14.98
N SER A 27 5.14 4.97 -14.94
CA SER A 27 5.04 5.82 -16.12
C SER A 27 6.41 6.30 -16.64
N LEU A 28 7.46 6.11 -15.82
CA LEU A 28 8.83 6.49 -16.17
C LEU A 28 9.74 5.25 -16.16
N LYS A 29 10.68 5.20 -17.10
CA LYS A 29 11.78 4.26 -17.12
C LYS A 29 13.08 5.06 -17.21
N ASN A 30 13.96 4.91 -16.21
CA ASN A 30 15.21 5.68 -16.11
C ASN A 30 15.01 7.20 -16.20
N GLY A 31 13.94 7.71 -15.57
CA GLY A 31 13.63 9.15 -15.57
C GLY A 31 13.01 9.69 -16.88
N VAL A 32 12.82 8.84 -17.88
CA VAL A 32 12.21 9.18 -19.17
C VAL A 32 10.84 8.50 -19.28
N PHE A 33 9.94 9.13 -20.03
CA PHE A 33 8.62 8.54 -20.29
C PHE A 33 8.74 7.14 -20.88
N ASN A 34 8.01 6.22 -20.28
CA ASN A 34 7.91 4.84 -20.74
C ASN A 34 6.74 4.69 -21.73
N PRO A 35 6.99 4.52 -23.03
CA PRO A 35 5.90 4.35 -24.00
C PRO A 35 5.10 3.07 -23.81
N GLY A 36 5.67 2.08 -23.10
CA GLY A 36 4.99 0.83 -22.73
C GLY A 36 4.31 0.89 -21.36
N ASN A 37 4.09 2.09 -20.80
CA ASN A 37 3.37 2.23 -19.55
C ASN A 37 1.91 1.81 -19.70
N LEU A 38 1.38 1.19 -18.65
CA LEU A 38 -0.01 0.75 -18.60
C LEU A 38 -0.92 1.90 -18.18
N MET A 39 -2.18 1.83 -18.57
CA MET A 39 -3.21 2.73 -18.05
C MET A 39 -3.56 2.31 -16.62
N ILE A 40 -3.57 3.29 -15.72
CA ILE A 40 -3.86 3.08 -14.31
C ILE A 40 -5.05 3.95 -13.92
N GLU A 41 -6.03 3.32 -13.28
CA GLU A 41 -7.11 4.00 -12.57
C GLU A 41 -7.01 3.66 -11.08
N PHE A 42 -7.36 4.58 -10.21
CA PHE A 42 -7.34 4.30 -8.78
C PHE A 42 -8.40 5.09 -8.05
N ASP A 43 -8.95 4.46 -7.03
CA ASP A 43 -9.81 5.08 -6.02
C ASP A 43 -9.17 4.83 -4.65
N ILE A 44 -8.59 5.89 -4.08
CA ILE A 44 -7.90 5.84 -2.79
C ILE A 44 -8.76 6.54 -1.76
N GLN A 45 -9.33 5.74 -0.88
CA GLN A 45 -10.15 6.25 0.20
C GLN A 45 -9.28 6.60 1.40
N ARG A 46 -9.44 7.83 1.88
CA ARG A 46 -8.83 8.30 3.12
C ARG A 46 -9.91 8.50 4.17
N PHE A 47 -9.76 7.82 5.27
CA PHE A 47 -10.70 7.87 6.38
C PHE A 47 -10.12 8.73 7.50
N GLY A 48 -11.01 9.39 8.25
CA GLY A 48 -10.65 10.05 9.49
C GLY A 48 -10.33 9.04 10.60
N GLU A 49 -9.81 9.52 11.72
CA GLU A 49 -9.34 8.70 12.85
C GLU A 49 -10.43 7.79 13.44
N SER A 50 -11.70 8.17 13.31
CA SER A 50 -12.85 7.44 13.85
C SER A 50 -13.47 6.44 12.88
N THR A 51 -12.99 6.36 11.65
CA THR A 51 -13.61 5.53 10.62
C THR A 51 -12.86 4.20 10.50
N PRO A 52 -13.56 3.07 10.56
CA PRO A 52 -12.94 1.78 10.39
C PRO A 52 -12.40 1.61 8.96
N LYS A 53 -11.49 0.69 8.81
CA LYS A 53 -10.71 0.34 7.63
C LYS A 53 -11.44 0.55 6.30
N GLY A 54 -10.87 1.36 5.42
CA GLY A 54 -11.29 1.51 4.05
C GLY A 54 -10.52 0.62 3.10
N GLN A 55 -11.15 0.34 1.98
CA GLN A 55 -10.52 -0.36 0.86
C GLN A 55 -10.22 0.66 -0.22
N SER A 56 -9.00 0.62 -0.74
CA SER A 56 -8.61 1.36 -1.93
C SER A 56 -8.51 0.38 -3.09
N CYS A 57 -8.88 0.83 -4.27
CA CYS A 57 -8.82 0.02 -5.48
C CYS A 57 -7.84 0.65 -6.47
N ILE A 58 -6.95 -0.17 -7.05
CA ILE A 58 -6.09 0.21 -8.15
C ILE A 58 -6.39 -0.73 -9.30
N THR A 59 -6.85 -0.17 -10.42
CA THR A 59 -7.12 -0.90 -11.66
C THR A 59 -5.99 -0.66 -12.65
N ILE A 60 -5.41 -1.75 -13.14
CA ILE A 60 -4.33 -1.75 -14.11
C ILE A 60 -4.84 -2.37 -15.41
N TRP A 61 -4.84 -1.60 -16.48
CA TRP A 61 -5.30 -2.02 -17.80
C TRP A 61 -4.13 -2.48 -18.68
N GLY A 62 -4.38 -3.45 -19.53
CA GLY A 62 -3.40 -3.94 -20.51
C GLY A 62 -2.38 -4.93 -19.94
N ILE A 63 -2.62 -5.50 -18.77
CA ILE A 63 -1.80 -6.58 -18.21
C ILE A 63 -2.03 -7.85 -19.01
N GLY A 64 -0.93 -8.51 -19.44
CA GLY A 64 -1.02 -9.79 -20.12
C GLY A 64 -1.60 -10.91 -19.24
N PRO A 65 -2.21 -11.97 -19.85
CA PRO A 65 -2.87 -13.03 -19.09
C PRO A 65 -1.96 -13.76 -18.10
N LYS A 66 -0.69 -13.95 -18.45
CA LYS A 66 0.32 -14.58 -17.56
C LYS A 66 0.58 -13.72 -16.32
N ASP A 67 0.79 -12.41 -16.52
CA ASP A 67 1.03 -11.48 -15.43
C ASP A 67 -0.20 -11.34 -14.52
N MET A 68 -1.40 -11.34 -15.10
CA MET A 68 -2.67 -11.33 -14.36
C MET A 68 -2.82 -12.60 -13.50
N GLN A 69 -2.52 -13.77 -14.03
CA GLN A 69 -2.58 -15.02 -13.27
C GLN A 69 -1.53 -15.03 -12.15
N GLN A 70 -0.31 -14.58 -12.43
CA GLN A 70 0.75 -14.48 -11.44
C GLN A 70 0.41 -13.49 -10.33
N ALA A 71 -0.20 -12.36 -10.68
CA ALA A 71 -0.67 -11.37 -9.72
C ALA A 71 -1.71 -11.96 -8.76
N ARG A 72 -2.68 -12.69 -9.27
CA ARG A 72 -3.71 -13.36 -8.46
C ARG A 72 -3.14 -14.40 -7.50
N GLN A 73 -2.11 -15.12 -7.90
CA GLN A 73 -1.52 -16.18 -7.08
C GLN A 73 -0.56 -15.66 -6.02
N ASN A 74 0.20 -14.61 -6.33
CA ASN A 74 1.37 -14.25 -5.54
C ASN A 74 1.25 -12.92 -4.80
N MET A 75 0.40 -11.98 -5.24
CA MET A 75 0.38 -10.64 -4.65
C MET A 75 -0.43 -10.51 -3.37
N PHE A 76 -1.20 -11.51 -2.98
CA PHE A 76 -1.93 -11.47 -1.71
C PHE A 76 -0.98 -11.32 -0.53
N GLY A 77 -1.29 -10.37 0.36
CA GLY A 77 -0.47 -10.07 1.54
C GLY A 77 0.80 -9.27 1.28
N MET A 78 1.10 -8.94 0.02
CA MET A 78 2.26 -8.10 -0.30
C MET A 78 2.02 -6.63 0.05
N THR A 79 3.08 -5.93 0.43
CA THR A 79 3.02 -4.48 0.65
C THR A 79 3.03 -3.75 -0.68
N ILE A 80 2.15 -2.78 -0.81
CA ILE A 80 2.07 -1.92 -1.99
C ILE A 80 2.30 -0.46 -1.61
N LYS A 81 3.08 0.25 -2.42
CA LYS A 81 3.30 1.69 -2.32
C LYS A 81 3.01 2.32 -3.65
N MET A 82 2.27 3.43 -3.66
CA MET A 82 1.89 4.14 -4.87
C MET A 82 2.21 5.62 -4.75
N TRP A 83 3.03 6.10 -5.66
CA TRP A 83 3.30 7.52 -5.86
C TRP A 83 2.58 7.99 -7.11
N VAL A 84 1.99 9.16 -7.03
CA VAL A 84 1.34 9.82 -8.17
C VAL A 84 1.67 11.30 -8.20
N GLY A 85 1.44 11.91 -9.37
CA GLY A 85 1.63 13.35 -9.54
C GLY A 85 1.80 13.78 -10.98
N MET A 86 2.47 14.92 -11.13
CA MET A 86 2.81 15.49 -12.42
C MET A 86 4.32 15.43 -12.65
N SER A 87 4.76 14.91 -13.79
CA SER A 87 6.17 14.91 -14.16
C SER A 87 6.59 16.23 -14.83
N LYS A 88 7.91 16.48 -14.84
CA LYS A 88 8.49 17.62 -15.57
C LYS A 88 8.03 17.63 -17.02
N GLY A 89 7.84 18.82 -17.59
CA GLY A 89 7.40 19.01 -18.97
C GLY A 89 5.97 19.50 -19.12
N LEU A 90 5.20 19.55 -18.03
CA LEU A 90 3.91 20.25 -18.02
C LEU A 90 4.07 21.66 -17.44
N PRO A 91 3.29 22.66 -17.95
CA PRO A 91 3.46 24.05 -17.54
C PRO A 91 3.36 24.32 -16.03
N LEU A 92 2.65 23.46 -15.31
CA LEU A 92 2.39 23.60 -13.87
C LEU A 92 3.07 22.50 -13.02
N ALA A 93 3.93 21.66 -13.62
CA ALA A 93 4.56 20.56 -12.91
C ALA A 93 5.64 21.06 -11.95
N LYS A 94 5.37 20.94 -10.67
CA LYS A 94 6.33 21.21 -9.58
C LYS A 94 6.70 19.88 -8.91
N PRO A 95 7.94 19.72 -8.39
CA PRO A 95 8.34 18.53 -7.65
C PRO A 95 7.42 18.21 -6.46
N ALA A 96 6.85 19.25 -5.82
CA ALA A 96 5.89 19.12 -4.73
C ALA A 96 4.53 18.50 -5.13
N GLN A 97 4.25 18.37 -6.43
CA GLN A 97 3.04 17.71 -6.95
C GLN A 97 3.21 16.20 -7.15
N GLN A 98 4.32 15.64 -6.70
CA GLN A 98 4.56 14.20 -6.69
C GLN A 98 4.66 13.73 -5.25
N GLY A 99 3.95 12.68 -4.89
CA GLY A 99 3.99 12.16 -3.53
C GLY A 99 3.44 10.75 -3.40
N LEU A 100 3.76 10.16 -2.26
CA LEU A 100 3.17 8.89 -1.83
C LEU A 100 1.70 9.13 -1.47
N VAL A 101 0.80 8.45 -2.17
CA VAL A 101 -0.65 8.59 -1.95
C VAL A 101 -1.26 7.36 -1.29
N LEU A 102 -0.63 6.20 -1.45
CA LEU A 102 -1.09 4.95 -0.86
C LEU A 102 0.09 4.12 -0.39
N GLU A 103 0.01 3.66 0.84
CA GLU A 103 0.81 2.57 1.39
C GLU A 103 -0.13 1.62 2.13
N GLY A 104 -0.05 0.34 1.80
CA GLY A 104 -0.96 -0.64 2.37
C GLY A 104 -0.59 -2.06 1.96
N THR A 105 -1.53 -2.97 2.18
CA THR A 105 -1.38 -4.39 1.85
C THR A 105 -2.38 -4.80 0.78
N VAL A 106 -1.93 -5.56 -0.18
CA VAL A 106 -2.79 -6.16 -1.20
C VAL A 106 -3.64 -7.24 -0.53
N TRP A 107 -4.94 -6.95 -0.41
CA TRP A 107 -5.91 -7.87 0.19
C TRP A 107 -6.47 -8.85 -0.82
N GLN A 108 -6.74 -8.38 -2.04
CA GLN A 108 -7.32 -9.21 -3.09
C GLN A 108 -6.85 -8.73 -4.46
N VAL A 109 -6.70 -9.66 -5.37
CA VAL A 109 -6.40 -9.40 -6.77
C VAL A 109 -7.47 -10.04 -7.63
N LEU A 110 -8.17 -9.21 -8.40
CA LEU A 110 -9.21 -9.64 -9.33
C LEU A 110 -8.72 -9.41 -10.75
N GLY A 111 -8.74 -10.46 -11.55
CA GLY A 111 -8.48 -10.37 -12.98
C GLY A 111 -9.80 -10.41 -13.76
N ASN A 112 -9.98 -9.47 -14.65
CA ASN A 112 -11.16 -9.40 -15.51
C ASN A 112 -10.74 -9.35 -16.98
N TRP A 113 -11.32 -10.19 -17.79
CA TRP A 113 -11.10 -10.26 -19.22
C TRP A 113 -12.42 -10.10 -19.95
N GLN A 114 -12.60 -8.95 -20.61
CA GLN A 114 -13.79 -8.64 -21.39
C GLN A 114 -13.39 -8.31 -22.84
N GLY A 115 -13.67 -9.22 -23.76
CA GLY A 115 -13.29 -9.04 -25.17
C GLY A 115 -11.77 -8.94 -25.33
N THR A 116 -11.30 -7.81 -25.83
CA THR A 116 -9.87 -7.51 -26.02
C THR A 116 -9.25 -6.80 -24.81
N GLU A 117 -10.05 -6.42 -23.82
CA GLU A 117 -9.59 -5.66 -22.68
C GLU A 117 -9.27 -6.58 -21.50
N LEU A 118 -8.06 -6.44 -21.00
CA LEU A 118 -7.56 -7.13 -19.82
C LEU A 118 -7.33 -6.10 -18.73
N ARG A 119 -7.95 -6.30 -17.58
CA ARG A 119 -7.71 -5.46 -16.40
C ARG A 119 -7.44 -6.30 -15.17
N THR A 120 -6.65 -5.75 -14.28
CA THR A 120 -6.39 -6.32 -12.96
C THR A 120 -6.71 -5.30 -11.91
N ASP A 121 -7.62 -5.65 -11.01
CA ASP A 121 -8.02 -4.81 -9.89
C ASP A 121 -7.26 -5.29 -8.64
N LEU A 122 -6.49 -4.40 -8.04
CA LEU A 122 -5.81 -4.62 -6.76
C LEU A 122 -6.64 -3.96 -5.66
N ILE A 123 -7.21 -4.77 -4.79
CA ILE A 123 -7.88 -4.28 -3.59
C ILE A 123 -6.85 -4.16 -2.48
N VAL A 124 -6.67 -2.95 -1.99
CA VAL A 124 -5.64 -2.61 -1.00
C VAL A 124 -6.31 -2.16 0.29
N THR A 125 -5.87 -2.71 1.39
CA THR A 125 -6.28 -2.27 2.73
C THR A 125 -5.18 -1.42 3.36
N ALA A 126 -5.57 -0.28 3.95
CA ALA A 126 -4.69 0.46 4.83
C ALA A 126 -4.61 -0.25 6.18
N GLY A 127 -3.42 -0.38 6.71
CA GLY A 127 -3.21 -0.97 8.03
C GLY A 127 -2.10 -2.02 8.05
N ALA A 128 -1.62 -2.30 9.23
CA ALA A 128 -0.62 -3.33 9.44
C ALA A 128 -1.24 -4.71 9.20
N VAL A 129 -0.47 -5.55 8.59
CA VAL A 129 -0.77 -6.95 8.36
C VAL A 129 0.32 -7.74 9.05
N SER A 130 -0.05 -8.78 9.78
CA SER A 130 0.94 -9.67 10.39
C SER A 130 1.81 -10.32 9.31
N ALA A 131 3.11 -10.35 9.51
CA ALA A 131 4.04 -11.04 8.62
C ALA A 131 3.76 -12.57 8.56
N VAL A 132 3.16 -13.11 9.61
CA VAL A 132 2.83 -14.56 9.73
C VAL A 132 1.44 -14.85 9.15
N ASN A 133 0.51 -13.91 9.28
CA ASN A 133 -0.84 -14.04 8.75
C ASN A 133 -1.21 -12.75 8.01
N PRO A 134 -1.27 -12.76 6.68
CA PRO A 134 -1.55 -11.57 5.88
C PRO A 134 -3.01 -11.08 6.00
N ALA A 135 -3.84 -11.72 6.82
CA ALA A 135 -5.17 -11.21 7.12
C ALA A 135 -5.08 -9.88 7.89
N PRO A 136 -5.96 -8.92 7.61
CA PRO A 136 -6.05 -7.71 8.40
C PRO A 136 -6.23 -8.05 9.88
N LEU A 137 -5.47 -7.39 10.74
CA LEU A 137 -5.61 -7.60 12.17
C LEU A 137 -7.03 -7.22 12.61
N ALA A 138 -7.65 -8.09 13.40
CA ALA A 138 -8.95 -7.78 14.00
C ALA A 138 -8.81 -6.57 14.94
N PRO A 139 -9.86 -5.73 15.06
CA PRO A 139 -9.88 -4.67 16.05
C PRO A 139 -9.67 -5.26 17.45
N ILE A 140 -8.74 -4.71 18.21
CA ILE A 140 -8.43 -5.14 19.56
C ILE A 140 -8.88 -4.04 20.53
N ASN A 141 -9.71 -4.40 21.50
CA ASN A 141 -10.03 -3.53 22.62
C ASN A 141 -8.92 -3.64 23.66
N LEU A 142 -8.17 -2.56 23.85
CA LEU A 142 -7.10 -2.48 24.83
C LEU A 142 -7.57 -1.70 26.05
N THR A 143 -7.44 -2.30 27.23
CA THR A 143 -7.59 -1.61 28.49
C THR A 143 -6.22 -1.54 29.16
N LEU A 144 -5.74 -0.34 29.40
CA LEU A 144 -4.46 -0.13 30.07
C LEU A 144 -4.68 0.53 31.42
N PRO A 145 -4.16 -0.06 32.51
CA PRO A 145 -4.11 0.61 33.79
C PRO A 145 -3.08 1.74 33.71
N TRP A 146 -3.54 2.98 33.80
CA TRP A 146 -2.64 4.14 33.87
C TRP A 146 -2.60 4.68 35.28
N ASN A 147 -1.61 4.24 36.03
CA ASN A 147 -1.41 4.68 37.41
C ASN A 147 -0.81 6.09 37.48
N LYS A 148 -1.16 6.83 38.50
CA LYS A 148 -0.63 8.17 38.75
C LYS A 148 0.91 8.13 38.79
N GLY A 149 1.54 9.01 38.00
CA GLY A 149 3.00 9.13 37.91
C GLY A 149 3.65 8.38 36.74
N ILE A 150 2.91 7.56 36.01
CA ILE A 150 3.42 6.94 34.77
C ILE A 150 3.37 7.95 33.65
N LYS A 151 4.50 8.12 32.91
CA LYS A 151 4.56 8.99 31.75
C LYS A 151 3.62 8.49 30.63
N LEU A 152 2.98 9.42 29.95
CA LEU A 152 2.08 9.10 28.81
C LEU A 152 2.80 8.28 27.72
N SER A 153 4.07 8.57 27.45
CA SER A 153 4.88 7.82 26.48
C SER A 153 4.96 6.33 26.80
N VAL A 154 5.08 5.97 28.09
CA VAL A 154 5.13 4.57 28.53
C VAL A 154 3.79 3.88 28.28
N ALA A 155 2.68 4.54 28.63
CA ALA A 155 1.34 4.01 28.38
C ALA A 155 1.08 3.81 26.89
N LEU A 156 1.43 4.78 26.06
CA LEU A 156 1.31 4.67 24.59
C LEU A 156 2.19 3.56 24.01
N THR A 157 3.42 3.42 24.49
CA THR A 157 4.30 2.31 24.08
C THR A 157 3.67 0.95 24.37
N GLN A 158 3.10 0.78 25.56
CA GLN A 158 2.39 -0.45 25.92
C GLN A 158 1.16 -0.71 25.04
N CYS A 159 0.40 0.36 24.70
CA CYS A 159 -0.69 0.25 23.73
C CYS A 159 -0.21 -0.32 22.41
N PHE A 160 0.81 0.28 21.82
CA PHE A 160 1.32 -0.15 20.52
C PHE A 160 1.91 -1.57 20.54
N GLN A 161 2.61 -1.94 21.62
CA GLN A 161 3.12 -3.30 21.80
C GLN A 161 2.00 -4.34 21.90
N ASN A 162 0.88 -4.00 22.53
CA ASN A 162 -0.26 -4.90 22.68
C ASN A 162 -1.18 -4.94 21.45
N MET A 163 -1.07 -3.99 20.51
CA MET A 163 -1.90 -4.01 19.31
C MET A 163 -1.61 -5.20 18.38
N GLY A 164 -0.51 -5.89 18.57
CA GLY A 164 -0.12 -7.06 17.78
C GLY A 164 0.08 -6.68 16.32
N GLY A 165 1.24 -6.94 15.77
CA GLY A 165 1.59 -6.63 14.38
C GLY A 165 2.88 -5.83 14.29
N ASP A 166 3.42 -5.71 13.09
CA ASP A 166 4.68 -5.04 12.82
C ASP A 166 4.48 -3.51 12.69
N TYR A 167 3.84 -2.90 13.71
CA TYR A 167 3.68 -1.44 13.72
C TYR A 167 5.01 -0.76 14.04
N ARG A 168 5.42 0.14 13.16
CA ARG A 168 6.48 1.10 13.46
C ARG A 168 5.85 2.36 14.00
N TYR A 169 6.24 2.77 15.18
CA TYR A 169 5.75 3.98 15.82
C TYR A 169 6.89 4.83 16.36
N SER A 170 6.68 6.13 16.38
CA SER A 170 7.56 7.10 17.01
C SER A 170 6.70 8.01 17.88
N ILE A 171 7.05 8.10 19.15
CA ILE A 171 6.34 8.93 20.13
C ILE A 171 7.24 10.12 20.45
N SER A 172 6.81 11.31 20.04
CA SER A 172 7.45 12.58 20.39
C SER A 172 6.47 13.38 21.26
N ILE A 173 6.75 13.47 22.55
CA ILE A 173 5.94 14.19 23.55
C ILE A 173 6.85 15.14 24.32
#